data_2853a445c9218a56b677c099d4a8db6b
#
_entry.id   2853a445c9218a56b677c099d4a8db6b
#
_cell.length_a   1.000
_cell.length_b   1.000
_cell.length_c   1.000
_cell.angle_alpha   90.00
_cell.angle_beta   90.00
_cell.angle_gamma   90.00
#
_symmetry.space_group_name_H-M   'P 1'
#
loop_
_entity.id
_entity.type
_entity.pdbx_description
1 polymer ?
#
loop_
_entity_poly.entity_id
_entity_poly.type
_entity_poly.pdbx_seq_one_letter_code
_entity_poly.pdbx_strand_id
1 'polypeptide(L)'
;MPFSIGPETSEFAPISFAPFRTKFDKDMQSMKGKFGIGCISDYEPQPLIVRSHHGTYAITTVSKINNTDELVEEIFEKGGSHFLEMSGGEINATEAVAALINQKENLIEGIQYAQDIIDGSMSIVLLTPKGIYAARDKLGRTPISLGRKEGAHCLASVSYTHLTLPTTSRV
;
A
#
# COMPACT_ATOMS: atom_id res chain seq x y z
N MET A 1 5.43 7.21 5.50
CA MET A 1 4.94 7.05 6.89
C MET A 1 5.04 5.60 7.29
N PRO A 2 5.61 5.24 8.42
CA PRO A 2 5.51 3.88 8.95
C PRO A 2 4.16 3.68 9.65
N PHE A 3 3.55 2.54 9.45
CA PHE A 3 2.33 2.13 10.11
C PHE A 3 2.51 0.72 10.70
N SER A 4 2.16 0.56 11.97
CA SER A 4 2.20 -0.72 12.66
C SER A 4 0.80 -1.07 13.17
N ILE A 5 0.29 -2.23 12.82
CA ILE A 5 -0.93 -2.77 13.41
C ILE A 5 -0.53 -3.57 14.65
N GLY A 6 -0.62 -2.94 15.82
CA GLY A 6 -0.65 -3.58 17.13
C GLY A 6 -2.05 -3.42 17.71
N PRO A 7 -2.39 -4.15 18.78
CA PRO A 7 -3.73 -4.09 19.35
C PRO A 7 -4.17 -2.72 19.88
N GLU A 8 -3.30 -1.73 19.97
CA GLU A 8 -3.63 -0.45 20.62
C GLU A 8 -3.02 0.85 20.05
N THR A 9 -2.17 0.86 19.02
CA THR A 9 -1.58 2.13 18.55
C THR A 9 -1.38 2.18 17.03
N SER A 10 -2.06 3.12 16.40
CA SER A 10 -1.73 3.62 15.06
C SER A 10 -1.11 5.01 15.20
N GLU A 11 0.21 5.14 15.03
CA GLU A 11 0.87 6.44 15.02
C GLU A 11 1.23 6.85 13.59
N PHE A 12 0.77 8.03 13.20
CA PHE A 12 1.13 8.69 11.94
C PHE A 12 2.15 9.78 12.23
N ALA A 13 3.32 9.72 11.61
CA ALA A 13 4.30 10.77 11.69
C ALA A 13 4.68 11.28 10.29
N PRO A 14 4.38 12.55 9.94
CA PRO A 14 4.77 13.13 8.66
C PRO A 14 6.30 13.27 8.57
N ILE A 15 6.88 12.92 7.43
CA ILE A 15 8.31 13.10 7.16
C ILE A 15 8.54 14.53 6.67
N SER A 16 9.25 15.35 7.45
CA SER A 16 9.89 16.58 6.98
C SER A 16 11.39 16.34 6.93
N PHE A 17 12.06 16.71 5.88
CA PHE A 17 13.51 16.83 5.58
C PHE A 17 14.59 16.24 6.52
N ALA A 18 14.25 15.40 7.49
CA ALA A 18 15.21 14.75 8.38
C ALA A 18 15.43 13.29 7.98
N PRO A 19 16.64 12.72 8.16
CA PRO A 19 16.88 11.30 7.91
C PRO A 19 15.90 10.42 8.68
N PHE A 20 15.37 9.39 8.04
CA PHE A 20 14.37 8.47 8.60
C PHE A 20 14.72 8.00 10.03
N ARG A 21 15.96 7.58 10.26
CA ARG A 21 16.42 7.14 11.59
C ARG A 21 16.28 8.21 12.66
N THR A 22 16.71 9.43 12.37
CA THR A 22 16.69 10.52 13.35
C THR A 22 15.27 10.88 13.77
N LYS A 23 14.33 10.71 12.86
CA LYS A 23 12.93 11.08 13.10
C LYS A 23 12.12 9.98 13.76
N PHE A 24 12.34 8.73 13.37
CA PHE A 24 11.51 7.60 13.79
C PHE A 24 12.17 6.67 14.81
N ASP A 25 13.38 6.98 15.28
CA ASP A 25 14.10 6.09 16.20
C ASP A 25 13.33 5.90 17.52
N LYS A 26 12.73 6.97 18.04
CA LYS A 26 11.89 6.92 19.23
C LYS A 26 10.56 6.20 18.99
N ASP A 27 9.93 6.48 17.85
CA ASP A 27 8.64 5.88 17.48
C ASP A 27 8.82 4.39 17.21
N MET A 28 9.90 3.99 16.53
CA MET A 28 10.23 2.59 16.30
C MET A 28 10.45 1.79 17.58
N GLN A 29 11.01 2.41 18.63
CA GLN A 29 11.18 1.76 19.93
C GLN A 29 9.85 1.53 20.66
N SER A 30 8.85 2.38 20.40
CA SER A 30 7.50 2.27 20.96
C SER A 30 6.61 1.27 20.22
N MET A 31 6.92 0.98 18.95
CA MET A 31 6.15 0.07 18.12
C MET A 31 6.27 -1.38 18.59
N LYS A 32 5.14 -1.98 19.01
CA LYS A 32 5.08 -3.37 19.51
C LYS A 32 4.48 -4.36 18.50
N GLY A 33 4.16 -3.90 17.29
CA GLY A 33 3.55 -4.73 16.25
C GLY A 33 4.53 -5.75 15.65
N LYS A 34 3.99 -6.88 15.20
CA LYS A 34 4.75 -7.90 14.46
C LYS A 34 4.84 -7.61 12.96
N PHE A 35 3.99 -6.73 12.45
CA PHE A 35 3.89 -6.36 11.05
C PHE A 35 3.90 -4.85 10.92
N GLY A 36 4.48 -4.35 9.86
CA GLY A 36 4.51 -2.92 9.54
C GLY A 36 4.40 -2.69 8.05
N ILE A 37 3.84 -1.55 7.67
CA ILE A 37 3.78 -1.05 6.31
C ILE A 37 4.21 0.41 6.32
N GLY A 38 4.91 0.84 5.28
CA GLY A 38 5.35 2.22 5.15
C GLY A 38 5.48 2.61 3.69
N CYS A 39 5.37 3.90 3.43
CA CYS A 39 5.57 4.48 2.12
C CYS A 39 6.36 5.78 2.23
N ILE A 40 7.22 6.02 1.26
CA ILE A 40 7.81 7.33 1.00
C ILE A 40 7.05 7.89 -0.19
N SER A 41 6.27 8.94 0.04
CA SER A 41 5.48 9.59 -0.98
C SER A 41 5.56 11.11 -0.77
N ASP A 42 5.83 11.83 -1.86
CA ASP A 42 5.84 13.28 -1.89
C ASP A 42 4.49 13.86 -2.36
N TYR A 43 3.64 13.01 -2.90
CA TYR A 43 2.40 13.40 -3.57
C TYR A 43 1.14 13.05 -2.78
N GLU A 44 1.05 11.82 -2.30
CA GLU A 44 -0.17 11.30 -1.70
C GLU A 44 0.08 10.88 -0.26
N PRO A 45 -0.86 11.17 0.65
CA PRO A 45 -0.79 10.64 2.00
C PRO A 45 -0.96 9.12 1.95
N GLN A 46 0.08 8.40 2.33
CA GLN A 46 0.12 6.93 2.38
C GLN A 46 0.92 6.48 3.61
N PRO A 47 0.68 5.28 4.15
CA PRO A 47 -0.37 4.32 3.79
C PRO A 47 -1.77 4.81 4.17
N LEU A 48 -2.79 4.42 3.40
CA LEU A 48 -4.19 4.63 3.75
C LEU A 48 -4.69 3.50 4.64
N ILE A 49 -5.45 3.86 5.68
CA ILE A 49 -6.19 2.88 6.49
C ILE A 49 -7.60 2.81 5.95
N VAL A 50 -7.97 1.62 5.52
CA VAL A 50 -9.28 1.33 4.95
C VAL A 50 -10.04 0.41 5.88
N ARG A 51 -11.30 0.76 6.15
CA ARG A 51 -12.26 -0.11 6.85
C ARG A 51 -13.38 -0.47 5.90
N SER A 52 -13.49 -1.75 5.58
CA SER A 52 -14.48 -2.27 4.65
C SER A 52 -15.06 -3.59 5.14
N HIS A 53 -15.86 -4.26 4.30
CA HIS A 53 -16.34 -5.63 4.56
C HIS A 53 -15.21 -6.67 4.64
N HIS A 54 -14.03 -6.38 4.10
CA HIS A 54 -12.82 -7.20 4.31
C HIS A 54 -12.19 -7.03 5.70
N GLY A 55 -12.73 -6.14 6.53
CA GLY A 55 -12.14 -5.72 7.80
C GLY A 55 -11.30 -4.45 7.65
N THR A 56 -10.41 -4.21 8.61
CA THR A 56 -9.49 -3.08 8.56
C THR A 56 -8.16 -3.54 7.97
N TYR A 57 -7.66 -2.79 7.00
CA TYR A 57 -6.34 -3.01 6.40
C TYR A 57 -5.65 -1.69 6.09
N ALA A 58 -4.34 -1.70 5.99
CA ALA A 58 -3.56 -0.58 5.47
C ALA A 58 -3.08 -0.91 4.05
N ILE A 59 -3.10 0.09 3.17
CA ILE A 59 -2.69 -0.06 1.77
C ILE A 59 -1.69 1.02 1.38
N THR A 60 -0.68 0.62 0.63
CA THR A 60 0.18 1.53 -0.13
C THR A 60 0.20 1.12 -1.59
N THR A 61 0.30 2.10 -2.47
CA THR A 61 0.47 1.86 -3.89
C THR A 61 1.62 2.70 -4.45
N VAL A 62 2.27 2.16 -5.47
CA VAL A 62 3.10 2.92 -6.40
C VAL A 62 2.45 2.71 -7.75
N SER A 63 1.73 3.70 -8.24
CA SER A 63 0.91 3.57 -9.44
C SER A 63 1.00 4.78 -10.33
N LYS A 64 0.82 4.54 -11.63
CA LYS A 64 0.47 5.53 -12.62
C LYS A 64 -0.73 4.99 -13.39
N ILE A 65 -1.89 5.56 -13.15
CA ILE A 65 -3.17 5.15 -13.72
C ILE A 65 -3.48 6.11 -14.87
N ASN A 66 -3.72 5.58 -16.06
CA ASN A 66 -4.00 6.38 -17.26
C ASN A 66 -5.50 6.58 -17.48
N ASN A 67 -6.34 5.68 -16.97
CA ASN A 67 -7.79 5.66 -17.13
C ASN A 67 -8.53 6.03 -15.85
N THR A 68 -8.01 7.00 -15.08
CA THR A 68 -8.56 7.37 -13.77
C THR A 68 -10.03 7.78 -13.86
N ASP A 69 -10.41 8.62 -14.83
CA ASP A 69 -11.78 9.13 -14.97
C ASP A 69 -12.79 7.99 -15.22
N GLU A 70 -12.44 7.06 -16.10
CA GLU A 70 -13.26 5.88 -16.41
C GLU A 70 -13.45 5.00 -15.17
N LEU A 71 -12.38 4.80 -14.39
CA LEU A 71 -12.44 4.00 -13.15
C LEU A 71 -13.30 4.67 -12.08
N VAL A 72 -13.23 5.98 -11.98
CA VAL A 72 -14.04 6.77 -11.05
C VAL A 72 -15.54 6.66 -11.40
N GLU A 73 -15.88 6.79 -12.68
CA GLU A 73 -17.25 6.61 -13.14
C GLU A 73 -17.75 5.18 -12.82
N GLU A 74 -16.94 4.16 -13.08
CA GLU A 74 -17.28 2.78 -12.75
C GLU A 74 -17.47 2.54 -11.25
N ILE A 75 -16.63 3.17 -10.41
CA ILE A 75 -16.76 3.09 -8.95
C ILE A 75 -18.08 3.73 -8.50
N PHE A 76 -18.46 4.88 -9.05
CA PHE A 76 -19.71 5.54 -8.71
C PHE A 76 -20.94 4.75 -9.19
N GLU A 77 -20.91 4.19 -10.41
CA GLU A 77 -21.98 3.34 -10.90
C GLU A 77 -22.23 2.11 -10.02
N LYS A 78 -21.18 1.56 -9.42
CA LYS A 78 -21.25 0.40 -8.52
C LYS A 78 -21.52 0.74 -7.06
N GLY A 79 -21.91 1.98 -6.78
CA GLY A 79 -22.36 2.42 -5.45
C GLY A 79 -21.29 3.10 -4.61
N GLY A 80 -20.15 3.44 -5.16
CA GLY A 80 -19.21 4.38 -4.56
C GLY A 80 -19.84 5.77 -4.48
N SER A 81 -19.74 6.45 -3.32
CA SER A 81 -20.40 7.72 -3.11
C SER A 81 -19.48 8.93 -3.14
N HIS A 82 -18.23 8.77 -2.78
CA HIS A 82 -17.24 9.86 -2.71
C HIS A 82 -15.83 9.32 -2.55
N PHE A 83 -14.85 10.17 -2.82
CA PHE A 83 -13.45 10.01 -2.43
C PHE A 83 -13.12 11.03 -1.35
N LEU A 84 -12.38 10.61 -0.34
CA LEU A 84 -12.02 11.44 0.82
C LEU A 84 -10.71 12.18 0.62
N GLU A 85 -9.78 11.55 -0.09
CA GLU A 85 -8.43 12.09 -0.29
C GLU A 85 -8.26 12.62 -1.71
N MET A 86 -8.02 13.92 -1.81
CA MET A 86 -7.75 14.62 -3.07
C MET A 86 -6.34 15.19 -3.01
N SER A 87 -5.51 14.86 -3.98
CA SER A 87 -4.14 15.36 -4.09
C SER A 87 -4.03 16.32 -5.26
N GLY A 88 -3.84 17.61 -4.97
CA GLY A 88 -3.71 18.63 -6.02
C GLY A 88 -4.95 18.85 -6.89
N GLY A 89 -6.13 18.46 -6.41
CA GLY A 89 -7.40 18.50 -7.15
C GLY A 89 -7.71 17.20 -7.90
N GLU A 90 -6.82 16.21 -7.84
CA GLU A 90 -7.01 14.89 -8.42
C GLU A 90 -7.34 13.87 -7.34
N ILE A 91 -8.04 12.80 -7.71
CA ILE A 91 -8.36 11.70 -6.81
C ILE A 91 -7.09 10.94 -6.44
N ASN A 92 -6.94 10.64 -5.16
CA ASN A 92 -5.83 9.83 -4.69
C ASN A 92 -5.87 8.43 -5.33
N ALA A 93 -4.84 8.10 -6.11
CA ALA A 93 -4.76 6.83 -6.82
C ALA A 93 -4.82 5.62 -5.88
N THR A 94 -4.25 5.73 -4.68
CA THR A 94 -4.30 4.66 -3.67
C THR A 94 -5.73 4.44 -3.16
N GLU A 95 -6.51 5.50 -3.00
CA GLU A 95 -7.92 5.40 -2.61
C GLU A 95 -8.77 4.77 -3.73
N ALA A 96 -8.54 5.15 -4.98
CA ALA A 96 -9.21 4.54 -6.13
C ALA A 96 -8.92 3.03 -6.20
N VAL A 97 -7.67 2.62 -6.05
CA VAL A 97 -7.30 1.20 -6.00
C VAL A 97 -8.00 0.48 -4.85
N ALA A 98 -8.05 1.08 -3.66
CA ALA A 98 -8.75 0.50 -2.51
C ALA A 98 -10.25 0.36 -2.78
N ALA A 99 -10.87 1.34 -3.43
CA ALA A 99 -12.28 1.29 -3.81
C ALA A 99 -12.57 0.14 -4.80
N LEU A 100 -11.69 -0.08 -5.78
CA LEU A 100 -11.79 -1.20 -6.71
C LEU A 100 -11.66 -2.56 -6.00
N ILE A 101 -10.69 -2.69 -5.09
CA ILE A 101 -10.51 -3.90 -4.30
C ILE A 101 -11.77 -4.22 -3.49
N ASN A 102 -12.39 -3.20 -2.91
CA ASN A 102 -13.60 -3.34 -2.10
C ASN A 102 -14.87 -3.69 -2.92
N GLN A 103 -14.83 -3.70 -4.25
CA GLN A 103 -15.96 -4.15 -5.06
C GLN A 103 -16.11 -5.68 -5.13
N LYS A 104 -15.14 -6.43 -4.63
CA LYS A 104 -15.14 -7.92 -4.68
C LYS A 104 -15.32 -8.51 -3.28
N GLU A 105 -15.73 -9.78 -3.24
CA GLU A 105 -16.04 -10.46 -1.98
C GLU A 105 -14.80 -10.78 -1.14
N ASN A 106 -13.63 -10.95 -1.78
CA ASN A 106 -12.39 -11.19 -1.08
C ASN A 106 -11.24 -10.35 -1.64
N LEU A 107 -10.20 -10.14 -0.83
CA LEU A 107 -9.07 -9.30 -1.17
C LEU A 107 -8.29 -9.76 -2.41
N ILE A 108 -8.17 -11.06 -2.62
CA ILE A 108 -7.40 -11.61 -3.75
C ILE A 108 -8.13 -11.32 -5.06
N GLU A 109 -9.43 -11.58 -5.11
CA GLU A 109 -10.26 -11.23 -6.27
C GLU A 109 -10.30 -9.72 -6.50
N GLY A 110 -10.34 -8.93 -5.43
CA GLY A 110 -10.27 -7.47 -5.52
C GLY A 110 -8.97 -6.98 -6.12
N ILE A 111 -7.84 -7.53 -5.69
CA ILE A 111 -6.53 -7.21 -6.25
C ILE A 111 -6.45 -7.62 -7.73
N GLN A 112 -6.91 -8.82 -8.08
CA GLN A 112 -6.94 -9.29 -9.45
C GLN A 112 -7.82 -8.40 -10.33
N TYR A 113 -8.99 -8.02 -9.83
CA TYR A 113 -9.88 -7.11 -10.53
C TYR A 113 -9.22 -5.74 -10.78
N ALA A 114 -8.59 -5.15 -9.78
CA ALA A 114 -7.83 -3.91 -9.97
C ALA A 114 -6.71 -4.06 -11.01
N GLN A 115 -5.98 -5.21 -11.00
CA GLN A 115 -4.97 -5.50 -12.02
C GLN A 115 -5.55 -5.64 -13.43
N ASP A 116 -6.80 -6.07 -13.56
CA ASP A 116 -7.46 -6.31 -14.85
C ASP A 116 -7.93 -5.03 -15.51
N ILE A 117 -8.45 -4.07 -14.73
CA ILE A 117 -9.12 -2.89 -15.26
C ILE A 117 -8.25 -1.63 -15.25
N ILE A 118 -7.21 -1.57 -14.43
CA ILE A 118 -6.29 -0.42 -14.42
C ILE A 118 -5.42 -0.46 -15.67
N ASP A 119 -5.54 0.59 -16.49
CA ASP A 119 -4.57 0.88 -17.53
C ASP A 119 -3.41 1.70 -16.96
N GLY A 120 -2.23 1.11 -16.94
CA GLY A 120 -1.05 1.77 -16.38
C GLY A 120 -0.09 0.82 -15.67
N SER A 121 0.65 1.36 -14.73
CA SER A 121 1.54 0.60 -13.84
C SER A 121 1.03 0.66 -12.41
N MET A 122 1.14 -0.46 -11.69
CA MET A 122 0.67 -0.54 -10.32
C MET A 122 1.42 -1.59 -9.52
N SER A 123 1.92 -1.20 -8.35
CA SER A 123 2.35 -2.11 -7.30
C SER A 123 1.60 -1.80 -6.04
N ILE A 124 1.06 -2.83 -5.41
CA ILE A 124 0.24 -2.73 -4.19
C ILE A 124 0.92 -3.50 -3.09
N VAL A 125 0.92 -2.94 -1.88
CA VAL A 125 1.16 -3.67 -0.64
C VAL A 125 -0.01 -3.42 0.30
N LEU A 126 -0.60 -4.50 0.80
CA LEU A 126 -1.69 -4.50 1.77
C LEU A 126 -1.22 -5.17 3.05
N LEU A 127 -1.46 -4.52 4.17
CA LEU A 127 -1.25 -5.07 5.50
C LEU A 127 -2.60 -5.32 6.17
N THR A 128 -2.85 -6.57 6.53
CA THR A 128 -4.06 -7.00 7.24
C THR A 128 -3.68 -7.68 8.56
N PRO A 129 -4.61 -7.87 9.49
CA PRO A 129 -4.37 -8.68 10.69
C PRO A 129 -3.95 -10.12 10.40
N LYS A 130 -4.26 -10.64 9.19
CA LYS A 130 -3.95 -12.00 8.77
C LYS A 130 -2.60 -12.13 8.05
N GLY A 131 -2.02 -11.02 7.60
CA GLY A 131 -0.75 -11.02 6.88
C GLY A 131 -0.62 -9.89 5.87
N ILE A 132 0.43 -9.98 5.06
CA ILE A 132 0.77 -9.00 4.04
C ILE A 132 0.48 -9.60 2.66
N TYR A 133 -0.22 -8.83 1.83
CA TYR A 133 -0.44 -9.14 0.43
C TYR A 133 0.35 -8.15 -0.42
N ALA A 134 0.93 -8.63 -1.50
CA ALA A 134 1.61 -7.79 -2.47
C ALA A 134 1.26 -8.21 -3.89
N ALA A 135 1.05 -7.24 -4.74
CA ALA A 135 0.74 -7.46 -6.14
C ALA A 135 1.36 -6.36 -7.01
N ARG A 136 1.64 -6.68 -8.26
CA ARG A 136 2.10 -5.74 -9.28
C ARG A 136 1.24 -5.83 -10.51
N ASP A 137 1.31 -4.85 -11.39
CA ASP A 137 0.62 -4.87 -12.67
C ASP A 137 1.03 -6.09 -13.52
N LYS A 138 0.17 -6.48 -14.47
CA LYS A 138 0.39 -7.66 -15.33
C LYS A 138 1.69 -7.63 -16.11
N LEU A 139 2.17 -6.44 -16.48
CA LEU A 139 3.42 -6.27 -17.20
C LEU A 139 4.64 -6.19 -16.28
N GLY A 140 4.41 -6.07 -14.97
CA GLY A 140 5.47 -6.02 -13.97
C GLY A 140 6.40 -4.81 -14.10
N ARG A 141 5.85 -3.67 -14.52
CA ARG A 141 6.62 -2.43 -14.74
C ARG A 141 7.24 -1.91 -13.45
N THR A 142 6.53 -2.02 -12.33
CA THR A 142 7.05 -1.67 -11.02
C THR A 142 7.47 -2.94 -10.29
N PRO A 143 8.74 -3.09 -9.91
CA PRO A 143 9.21 -4.31 -9.27
C PRO A 143 8.68 -4.43 -7.85
N ILE A 144 8.50 -5.67 -7.39
CA ILE A 144 8.34 -6.01 -5.97
C ILE A 144 9.45 -7.00 -5.63
N SER A 145 10.26 -6.65 -4.64
CA SER A 145 11.32 -7.49 -4.09
C SER A 145 10.86 -8.13 -2.80
N LEU A 146 10.98 -9.44 -2.71
CA LEU A 146 10.71 -10.21 -1.49
C LEU A 146 12.03 -10.56 -0.83
N GLY A 147 12.20 -10.11 0.41
CA GLY A 147 13.32 -10.47 1.25
C GLY A 147 12.89 -11.43 2.36
N ARG A 148 13.78 -12.37 2.71
CA ARG A 148 13.57 -13.33 3.78
C ARG A 148 14.80 -13.43 4.66
N LYS A 149 14.59 -13.42 5.96
CA LYS A 149 15.57 -13.86 6.96
C LYS A 149 14.89 -14.79 7.96
N GLU A 150 15.66 -15.41 8.83
CA GLU A 150 15.10 -16.27 9.87
C GLU A 150 14.07 -15.51 10.73
N GLY A 151 12.85 -16.04 10.77
CA GLY A 151 11.75 -15.45 11.54
C GLY A 151 11.13 -14.18 10.97
N ALA A 152 11.57 -13.69 9.79
CA ALA A 152 11.01 -12.46 9.20
C ALA A 152 11.00 -12.46 7.67
N HIS A 153 10.02 -11.73 7.12
CA HIS A 153 9.90 -11.43 5.70
C HIS A 153 9.74 -9.93 5.50
N CYS A 154 10.22 -9.42 4.38
CA CYS A 154 9.95 -8.04 3.98
C CYS A 154 9.62 -7.95 2.49
N LEU A 155 8.88 -6.92 2.14
CA LEU A 155 8.51 -6.57 0.77
C LEU A 155 8.90 -5.12 0.52
N ALA A 156 9.45 -4.84 -0.65
CA ALA A 156 9.77 -3.49 -1.07
C ALA A 156 9.57 -3.34 -2.59
N SER A 157 9.13 -2.17 -3.02
CA SER A 157 9.04 -1.81 -4.44
C SER A 157 10.40 -1.46 -5.05
N VAL A 158 11.41 -1.28 -4.22
CA VAL A 158 12.79 -0.98 -4.63
C VAL A 158 13.76 -1.97 -4.02
N SER A 159 14.81 -2.30 -4.76
CA SER A 159 15.91 -3.14 -4.28
C SER A 159 17.09 -2.24 -3.91
N TYR A 160 17.35 -2.10 -2.62
CA TYR A 160 18.55 -1.43 -2.13
C TYR A 160 19.65 -2.47 -1.88
N THR A 161 20.85 -2.22 -2.42
CA THR A 161 22.04 -3.06 -2.21
C THR A 161 22.51 -3.13 -0.76
N HIS A 162 22.00 -2.27 0.11
CA HIS A 162 22.33 -2.23 1.54
C HIS A 162 21.46 -3.15 2.41
N LEU A 163 20.35 -3.66 1.88
CA LEU A 163 19.62 -4.73 2.53
C LEU A 163 20.36 -6.04 2.19
N THR A 164 21.33 -6.38 3.02
CA THR A 164 21.93 -7.73 3.02
C THR A 164 20.87 -8.73 3.47
N LEU A 165 19.88 -8.95 2.63
CA LEU A 165 18.92 -10.02 2.81
C LEU A 165 19.48 -11.26 2.13
N PRO A 166 19.57 -12.39 2.83
CA PRO A 166 20.31 -13.57 2.33
C PRO A 166 19.71 -14.21 1.08
N THR A 167 18.55 -13.79 0.60
CA THR A 167 17.97 -14.27 -0.67
C THR A 167 16.92 -13.32 -1.20
N THR A 168 17.17 -12.76 -2.37
CA THR A 168 16.15 -12.10 -3.19
C THR A 168 15.60 -13.12 -4.20
N SER A 169 14.41 -13.62 -3.98
CA SER A 169 13.61 -14.26 -5.04
C SER A 169 12.96 -13.16 -5.87
N ARG A 170 13.30 -13.06 -7.15
CA ARG A 170 12.51 -12.29 -8.11
C ARG A 170 11.35 -13.19 -8.55
N VAL A 171 10.15 -12.72 -8.33
CA VAL A 171 8.92 -13.32 -8.84
C VAL A 171 8.47 -12.55 -10.06
#